data_5a468691d8c98f44b88edde06a02573d
#
_entry.id   5a468691d8c98f44b88edde06a02573d
#
_cell.length_a   1.000
_cell.length_b   1.000
_cell.length_c   1.000
_cell.angle_alpha   90.00
_cell.angle_beta   90.00
_cell.angle_gamma   90.00
#
_symmetry.space_group_name_H-M   'P 1'
#
loop_
_entity.id
_entity.type
_entity.pdbx_description
1 polymer ?
#
loop_
_entity_poly.entity_id
_entity_poly.type
_entity_poly.pdbx_seq_one_letter_code
_entity_poly.pdbx_strand_id
1 'polypeptide(L)'
;MSLLIRKLETNDLDNHPEIDDSFIVNARLILSLSKVNRHIEYTVEDVPSYEKSYLQNDNEELAYNEYINKPNQVIYIALLHNQIIGLIVLKKNWNHYAYIEDITVDKKHRTLGVGKRLVDQAKQWAKEANMPGIMLETQNNNVAACKFYEKCGFVIGGFDFLIYKGLDMTSDEVAIYWYLHFK
;
A
#
# COMPACT_ATOMS: atom_id res chain seq x y z
N MET A 1 -3.06 -8.14 -24.23
CA MET A 1 -3.71 -8.45 -22.94
C MET A 1 -4.24 -7.15 -22.36
N SER A 2 -5.54 -7.05 -22.12
CA SER A 2 -6.18 -5.82 -21.64
C SER A 2 -6.35 -5.94 -20.12
N LEU A 3 -5.48 -5.29 -19.35
CA LEU A 3 -5.65 -5.09 -17.92
C LEU A 3 -6.69 -3.99 -17.72
N LEU A 4 -7.78 -4.27 -17.02
CA LEU A 4 -8.85 -3.32 -16.68
C LEU A 4 -8.71 -2.90 -15.20
N ILE A 5 -8.80 -1.60 -14.93
CA ILE A 5 -8.96 -1.06 -13.56
C ILE A 5 -10.34 -0.43 -13.48
N ARG A 6 -11.13 -0.81 -12.48
CA ARG A 6 -12.44 -0.23 -12.20
C ARG A 6 -12.76 -0.24 -10.70
N LYS A 7 -13.78 0.49 -10.30
CA LYS A 7 -14.28 0.41 -8.91
C LYS A 7 -14.83 -0.98 -8.62
N LEU A 8 -14.69 -1.38 -7.36
CA LEU A 8 -15.37 -2.56 -6.82
C LEU A 8 -16.88 -2.34 -6.83
N GLU A 9 -17.63 -3.35 -7.24
CA GLU A 9 -19.09 -3.37 -7.28
C GLU A 9 -19.64 -4.48 -6.39
N THR A 10 -20.93 -4.41 -6.03
CA THR A 10 -21.57 -5.40 -5.14
C THR A 10 -21.44 -6.84 -5.66
N ASN A 11 -21.52 -7.03 -6.98
CA ASN A 11 -21.39 -8.35 -7.59
C ASN A 11 -19.98 -8.96 -7.49
N ASP A 12 -18.97 -8.16 -7.19
CA ASP A 12 -17.60 -8.64 -6.99
C ASP A 12 -17.41 -9.29 -5.62
N LEU A 13 -18.28 -8.98 -4.65
CA LEU A 13 -18.18 -9.49 -3.28
C LEU A 13 -18.45 -11.01 -3.20
N ASP A 14 -19.25 -11.54 -4.13
CA ASP A 14 -19.53 -12.99 -4.21
C ASP A 14 -18.32 -13.81 -4.70
N ASN A 15 -17.36 -13.14 -5.34
CA ASN A 15 -16.14 -13.74 -5.88
C ASN A 15 -14.91 -13.16 -5.20
N HIS A 16 -14.76 -13.42 -3.89
CA HIS A 16 -13.60 -12.96 -3.13
C HIS A 16 -12.32 -13.46 -3.83
N PRO A 17 -11.43 -12.56 -4.27
CA PRO A 17 -10.21 -12.99 -4.93
C PRO A 17 -9.27 -13.60 -3.93
N GLU A 18 -8.87 -14.83 -4.13
CA GLU A 18 -7.70 -15.41 -3.46
C GLU A 18 -6.45 -14.75 -4.06
N ILE A 19 -6.03 -13.63 -3.51
CA ILE A 19 -4.80 -12.94 -3.90
C ILE A 19 -3.67 -13.43 -3.01
N ASP A 20 -2.66 -14.06 -3.59
CA ASP A 20 -1.43 -14.37 -2.88
C ASP A 20 -0.62 -13.07 -2.69
N ASP A 21 -0.69 -12.51 -1.49
CA ASP A 21 0.01 -11.29 -1.09
C ASP A 21 1.42 -11.55 -0.56
N SER A 22 1.82 -12.82 -0.41
CA SER A 22 3.08 -13.21 0.21
C SER A 22 4.30 -12.62 -0.48
N PHE A 23 5.32 -12.31 0.30
CA PHE A 23 6.60 -11.78 -0.16
C PHE A 23 7.76 -12.29 0.69
N ILE A 24 8.95 -12.26 0.12
CA ILE A 24 10.17 -12.66 0.83
C ILE A 24 10.78 -11.41 1.48
N VAL A 25 10.98 -11.48 2.78
CA VAL A 25 11.81 -10.55 3.54
C VAL A 25 13.22 -11.10 3.57
N ASN A 26 14.17 -10.38 3.03
CA ASN A 26 15.61 -10.70 3.06
C ASN A 26 16.48 -9.48 3.37
N ALA A 27 15.84 -8.32 3.54
CA ALA A 27 16.49 -7.09 3.89
C ALA A 27 15.49 -6.17 4.62
N ARG A 28 16.01 -5.12 5.27
CA ARG A 28 15.21 -4.05 5.87
C ARG A 28 15.84 -2.69 5.62
N LEU A 29 15.03 -1.63 5.67
CA LEU A 29 15.51 -0.26 5.65
C LEU A 29 15.88 0.17 7.07
N ILE A 30 17.08 0.74 7.23
CA ILE A 30 17.52 1.41 8.44
C ILE A 30 17.43 2.91 8.19
N LEU A 31 16.49 3.55 8.87
CA LEU A 31 16.18 4.96 8.66
C LEU A 31 16.98 5.85 9.62
N SER A 32 17.37 7.02 9.11
CA SER A 32 18.03 8.05 9.89
C SER A 32 17.58 9.44 9.45
N LEU A 33 17.63 10.41 10.38
CA LEU A 33 17.38 11.80 10.07
C LEU A 33 18.71 12.51 9.83
N SER A 34 18.89 13.06 8.63
CA SER A 34 20.04 13.90 8.32
C SER A 34 20.04 15.18 9.17
N LYS A 35 21.15 15.46 9.87
CA LYS A 35 21.30 16.65 10.71
C LYS A 35 21.39 17.96 9.92
N VAL A 36 21.79 17.87 8.64
CA VAL A 36 22.09 19.06 7.82
C VAL A 36 20.83 19.66 7.20
N ASN A 37 19.96 18.84 6.63
CA ASN A 37 18.81 19.30 5.82
C ASN A 37 17.45 18.76 6.30
N ARG A 38 17.41 18.08 7.45
CA ARG A 38 16.20 17.42 8.00
C ARG A 38 15.55 16.45 7.00
N HIS A 39 16.38 15.88 6.13
CA HIS A 39 15.94 14.86 5.18
C HIS A 39 16.02 13.47 5.82
N ILE A 40 15.06 12.60 5.51
CA ILE A 40 15.10 11.20 5.97
C ILE A 40 15.88 10.41 4.93
N GLU A 41 16.93 9.76 5.40
CA GLU A 41 17.80 8.89 4.62
C GLU A 41 17.65 7.46 5.12
N TYR A 42 18.03 6.49 4.28
CA TYR A 42 18.07 5.10 4.71
C TYR A 42 19.22 4.34 4.05
N THR A 43 19.64 3.29 4.73
CA THR A 43 20.47 2.23 4.17
C THR A 43 19.68 0.93 4.13
N VAL A 44 20.12 -0.02 3.32
CA VAL A 44 19.54 -1.37 3.25
C VAL A 44 20.44 -2.31 4.01
N GLU A 45 19.88 -3.05 4.95
CA GLU A 45 20.58 -4.08 5.73
C GLU A 45 19.97 -5.45 5.40
N ASP A 46 20.82 -6.42 5.08
CA ASP A 46 20.40 -7.80 4.84
C ASP A 46 19.98 -8.47 6.15
N VAL A 47 18.91 -9.26 6.10
CA VAL A 47 18.42 -10.07 7.24
C VAL A 47 18.24 -11.52 6.80
N PRO A 48 18.20 -12.48 7.74
CA PRO A 48 17.82 -13.85 7.43
C PRO A 48 16.50 -13.92 6.69
N SER A 49 16.46 -14.67 5.59
CA SER A 49 15.31 -14.71 4.69
C SER A 49 14.13 -15.46 5.30
N TYR A 50 12.93 -14.88 5.22
CA TYR A 50 11.67 -15.53 5.58
C TYR A 50 10.52 -15.05 4.68
N GLU A 51 9.44 -15.84 4.59
CA GLU A 51 8.23 -15.44 3.89
C GLU A 51 7.28 -14.73 4.85
N LYS A 52 6.64 -13.66 4.37
CA LYS A 52 5.65 -12.88 5.10
C LYS A 52 4.40 -12.69 4.24
N SER A 53 3.22 -12.71 4.88
CA SER A 53 1.93 -12.36 4.29
C SER A 53 1.14 -11.53 5.29
N TYR A 54 0.33 -10.61 4.79
CA TYR A 54 -0.57 -9.79 5.61
C TYR A 54 -1.94 -10.44 5.81
N LEU A 55 -2.35 -11.34 4.89
CA LEU A 55 -3.65 -12.02 4.92
C LEU A 55 -3.77 -13.10 6.02
N GLN A 56 -2.69 -13.45 6.71
CA GLN A 56 -2.72 -14.47 7.76
C GLN A 56 -3.30 -13.98 9.11
N ASN A 57 -3.63 -12.71 9.22
CA ASN A 57 -4.30 -12.17 10.39
C ASN A 57 -5.82 -12.23 10.20
N ASP A 58 -6.42 -13.38 10.47
CA ASP A 58 -7.85 -13.74 10.28
C ASP A 58 -8.90 -12.86 11.00
N ASN A 59 -8.53 -11.70 11.54
CA ASN A 59 -9.43 -10.90 12.39
C ASN A 59 -9.87 -9.55 11.78
N GLU A 60 -9.42 -9.16 10.60
CA GLU A 60 -9.88 -7.94 9.93
C GLU A 60 -10.15 -8.21 8.44
N GLU A 61 -11.20 -8.98 8.13
CA GLU A 61 -11.82 -8.85 6.82
C GLU A 61 -12.25 -7.40 6.68
N LEU A 62 -11.52 -6.63 5.87
CA LEU A 62 -11.98 -5.33 5.41
C LEU A 62 -13.40 -5.53 4.88
N ALA A 63 -14.38 -4.92 5.52
CA ALA A 63 -15.77 -5.01 5.08
C ALA A 63 -15.91 -4.24 3.77
N TYR A 64 -15.47 -4.83 2.66
CA TYR A 64 -15.44 -4.21 1.31
C TYR A 64 -16.77 -3.59 0.90
N ASN A 65 -17.90 -4.13 1.40
CA ASN A 65 -19.22 -3.56 1.22
C ASN A 65 -19.33 -2.13 1.78
N GLU A 66 -18.56 -1.78 2.82
CA GLU A 66 -18.56 -0.44 3.39
C GLU A 66 -17.95 0.62 2.48
N TYR A 67 -17.16 0.21 1.48
CA TYR A 67 -16.51 1.10 0.51
C TYR A 67 -17.35 1.38 -0.74
N ILE A 68 -18.41 0.59 -0.97
CA ILE A 68 -19.23 0.72 -2.17
C ILE A 68 -20.14 1.96 -2.06
N ASN A 69 -20.10 2.81 -3.09
CA ASN A 69 -20.92 4.04 -3.19
C ASN A 69 -20.73 5.04 -2.04
N LYS A 70 -19.53 5.12 -1.46
CA LYS A 70 -19.19 6.10 -0.44
C LYS A 70 -18.38 7.26 -1.01
N PRO A 71 -18.60 8.51 -0.56
CA PRO A 71 -17.94 9.68 -1.14
C PRO A 71 -16.46 9.81 -0.73
N ASN A 72 -16.09 9.30 0.45
CA ASN A 72 -14.78 9.51 1.05
C ASN A 72 -13.90 8.25 1.07
N GLN A 73 -14.34 7.19 0.42
CA GLN A 73 -13.60 5.92 0.34
C GLN A 73 -13.98 5.15 -0.91
N VAL A 74 -13.06 4.34 -1.41
CA VAL A 74 -13.26 3.57 -2.63
C VAL A 74 -12.27 2.40 -2.70
N ILE A 75 -12.69 1.31 -3.30
CA ILE A 75 -11.80 0.23 -3.70
C ILE A 75 -11.76 0.19 -5.23
N TYR A 76 -10.56 0.14 -5.79
CA TYR A 76 -10.36 -0.20 -7.20
C TYR A 76 -9.77 -1.58 -7.30
N ILE A 77 -10.27 -2.36 -8.26
CA ILE A 77 -9.79 -3.70 -8.58
C ILE A 77 -9.11 -3.72 -9.94
N ALA A 78 -8.11 -4.56 -10.04
CA ALA A 78 -7.39 -4.86 -11.27
C ALA A 78 -7.84 -6.21 -11.81
N LEU A 79 -8.41 -6.23 -13.01
CA LEU A 79 -8.95 -7.42 -13.67
C LEU A 79 -8.08 -7.81 -14.87
N LEU A 80 -7.72 -9.08 -14.92
CA LEU A 80 -7.10 -9.71 -16.08
C LEU A 80 -7.91 -10.97 -16.44
N HIS A 81 -8.43 -11.06 -17.66
CA HIS A 81 -9.32 -12.16 -18.10
C HIS A 81 -10.50 -12.40 -17.14
N ASN A 82 -11.12 -11.32 -16.64
CA ASN A 82 -12.20 -11.33 -15.65
C ASN A 82 -11.83 -11.89 -14.26
N GLN A 83 -10.57 -12.13 -13.99
CA GLN A 83 -10.09 -12.49 -12.66
C GLN A 83 -9.52 -11.24 -11.96
N ILE A 84 -9.87 -11.05 -10.69
CA ILE A 84 -9.26 -9.99 -9.86
C ILE A 84 -7.85 -10.46 -9.49
N ILE A 85 -6.85 -9.67 -9.91
CA ILE A 85 -5.43 -9.95 -9.70
C ILE A 85 -4.74 -8.92 -8.80
N GLY A 86 -5.50 -7.97 -8.30
CA GLY A 86 -5.02 -6.96 -7.37
C GLY A 86 -6.10 -5.96 -7.04
N LEU A 87 -5.88 -5.21 -5.97
CA LEU A 87 -6.79 -4.16 -5.51
C LEU A 87 -6.02 -3.03 -4.84
N ILE A 88 -6.67 -1.90 -4.67
CA ILE A 88 -6.23 -0.79 -3.85
C ILE A 88 -7.42 -0.23 -3.07
N VAL A 89 -7.23 -0.10 -1.77
CA VAL A 89 -8.22 0.44 -0.82
C VAL A 89 -7.83 1.86 -0.45
N LEU A 90 -8.74 2.80 -0.65
CA LEU A 90 -8.49 4.22 -0.48
C LEU A 90 -9.54 4.84 0.43
N LYS A 91 -9.10 5.71 1.32
CA LYS A 91 -10.00 6.60 2.08
C LYS A 91 -9.44 8.02 2.18
N LYS A 92 -10.32 8.99 2.38
CA LYS A 92 -9.92 10.34 2.77
C LYS A 92 -9.51 10.33 4.24
N ASN A 93 -8.24 10.69 4.49
CA ASN A 93 -7.71 10.74 5.85
C ASN A 93 -8.10 12.05 6.56
N TRP A 94 -7.94 12.10 7.89
CA TRP A 94 -8.23 13.27 8.72
C TRP A 94 -7.42 14.51 8.31
N ASN A 95 -6.21 14.32 7.77
CA ASN A 95 -5.32 15.37 7.25
C ASN A 95 -5.57 15.73 5.78
N HIS A 96 -6.69 15.29 5.22
CA HIS A 96 -7.20 15.49 3.87
C HIS A 96 -6.43 14.81 2.73
N TYR A 97 -5.36 14.05 2.99
CA TYR A 97 -4.74 13.21 1.98
C TYR A 97 -5.62 12.02 1.62
N ALA A 98 -5.48 11.52 0.39
CA ALA A 98 -5.92 10.17 0.07
C ALA A 98 -4.99 9.18 0.79
N TYR A 99 -5.54 8.36 1.67
CA TYR A 99 -4.79 7.33 2.36
C TYR A 99 -4.97 6.00 1.65
N ILE A 100 -3.87 5.38 1.23
CA ILE A 100 -3.88 4.00 0.76
C ILE A 100 -3.85 3.13 2.02
N GLU A 101 -4.98 2.47 2.32
CA GLU A 101 -5.09 1.53 3.44
C GLU A 101 -4.48 0.20 3.09
N ASP A 102 -4.70 -0.25 1.84
CA ASP A 102 -4.12 -1.46 1.29
C ASP A 102 -3.86 -1.31 -0.21
N ILE A 103 -2.82 -1.95 -0.69
CA ILE A 103 -2.54 -2.16 -2.10
C ILE A 103 -1.92 -3.54 -2.29
N THR A 104 -2.67 -4.43 -2.88
CA THR A 104 -2.28 -5.82 -3.06
C THR A 104 -2.29 -6.20 -4.53
N VAL A 105 -1.25 -6.91 -4.96
CA VAL A 105 -1.15 -7.54 -6.29
C VAL A 105 -0.71 -8.98 -6.12
N ASP A 106 -1.46 -9.89 -6.70
CA ASP A 106 -1.17 -11.32 -6.71
C ASP A 106 0.28 -11.58 -7.14
N LYS A 107 0.97 -12.43 -6.39
CA LYS A 107 2.41 -12.72 -6.54
C LYS A 107 2.81 -13.06 -7.99
N LYS A 108 1.94 -13.81 -8.71
CA LYS A 108 2.19 -14.23 -10.09
C LYS A 108 2.04 -13.08 -11.11
N HIS A 109 1.36 -11.99 -10.72
CA HIS A 109 1.07 -10.84 -11.58
C HIS A 109 1.86 -9.59 -11.22
N ARG A 110 2.78 -9.69 -10.25
CA ARG A 110 3.74 -8.61 -9.93
C ARG A 110 4.67 -8.38 -11.12
N THR A 111 5.30 -7.22 -11.18
CA THR A 111 6.18 -6.77 -12.29
C THR A 111 5.48 -6.49 -13.63
N LEU A 112 4.20 -6.83 -13.79
CA LEU A 112 3.40 -6.52 -15.00
C LEU A 112 2.83 -5.08 -15.01
N GLY A 113 3.24 -4.24 -14.06
CA GLY A 113 2.79 -2.84 -13.97
C GLY A 113 1.41 -2.66 -13.30
N VAL A 114 0.80 -3.73 -12.76
CA VAL A 114 -0.52 -3.68 -12.11
C VAL A 114 -0.55 -2.68 -10.97
N GLY A 115 0.40 -2.79 -10.02
CA GLY A 115 0.49 -1.88 -8.88
C GLY A 115 0.64 -0.42 -9.29
N LYS A 116 1.46 -0.13 -10.33
CA LYS A 116 1.60 1.23 -10.85
C LYS A 116 0.27 1.78 -11.36
N ARG A 117 -0.50 0.99 -12.11
CA ARG A 117 -1.82 1.41 -12.62
C ARG A 117 -2.84 1.62 -11.50
N LEU A 118 -2.81 0.82 -10.43
CA LEU A 118 -3.62 1.04 -9.23
C LEU A 118 -3.25 2.37 -8.54
N VAL A 119 -1.96 2.67 -8.38
CA VAL A 119 -1.49 3.96 -7.84
C VAL A 119 -1.88 5.13 -8.76
N ASP A 120 -1.80 4.96 -10.09
CA ASP A 120 -2.22 6.01 -11.03
C ASP A 120 -3.74 6.27 -10.92
N GLN A 121 -4.55 5.23 -10.68
CA GLN A 121 -5.98 5.37 -10.39
C GLN A 121 -6.24 6.10 -9.06
N ALA A 122 -5.44 5.81 -8.02
CA ALA A 122 -5.50 6.54 -6.75
C ALA A 122 -5.16 8.03 -6.93
N LYS A 123 -4.16 8.35 -7.77
CA LYS A 123 -3.82 9.75 -8.12
C LYS A 123 -5.00 10.47 -8.77
N GLN A 124 -5.69 9.79 -9.69
CA GLN A 124 -6.86 10.37 -10.36
C GLN A 124 -7.98 10.64 -9.33
N TRP A 125 -8.35 9.66 -8.52
CA TRP A 125 -9.38 9.81 -7.51
C TRP A 125 -9.09 10.96 -6.52
N ALA A 126 -7.86 11.04 -6.03
CA ALA A 126 -7.45 12.08 -5.10
C ALA A 126 -7.50 13.48 -5.73
N LYS A 127 -7.10 13.62 -7.00
CA LYS A 127 -7.20 14.89 -7.75
C LYS A 127 -8.64 15.33 -8.00
N GLU A 128 -9.51 14.40 -8.41
CA GLU A 128 -10.94 14.66 -8.62
C GLU A 128 -11.63 15.13 -7.34
N ALA A 129 -11.17 14.64 -6.17
CA ALA A 129 -11.65 15.06 -4.86
C ALA A 129 -10.92 16.27 -4.25
N ASN A 130 -10.05 16.97 -5.04
CA ASN A 130 -9.26 18.12 -4.61
C ASN A 130 -8.42 17.86 -3.35
N MET A 131 -7.87 16.66 -3.21
CA MET A 131 -6.97 16.30 -2.11
C MET A 131 -5.54 16.79 -2.42
N PRO A 132 -4.72 17.14 -1.40
CA PRO A 132 -3.37 17.69 -1.60
C PRO A 132 -2.36 16.65 -2.11
N GLY A 133 -2.72 15.37 -2.04
CA GLY A 133 -1.83 14.27 -2.40
C GLY A 133 -2.30 12.94 -1.88
N ILE A 134 -1.41 11.98 -1.88
CA ILE A 134 -1.62 10.62 -1.37
C ILE A 134 -0.62 10.34 -0.26
N MET A 135 -1.03 9.60 0.74
CA MET A 135 -0.15 9.06 1.77
C MET A 135 -0.42 7.57 2.00
N LEU A 136 0.56 6.88 2.54
CA LEU A 136 0.46 5.50 2.97
C LEU A 136 1.48 5.19 4.06
N GLU A 137 1.32 4.05 4.68
CA GLU A 137 2.28 3.47 5.61
C GLU A 137 2.76 2.12 5.07
N THR A 138 4.02 1.77 5.31
CA THR A 138 4.55 0.43 5.06
C THR A 138 5.65 0.08 6.05
N GLN A 139 5.85 -1.21 6.28
CA GLN A 139 6.90 -1.71 7.15
C GLN A 139 8.27 -1.61 6.48
N ASN A 140 9.30 -1.32 7.28
CA ASN A 140 10.69 -1.19 6.81
C ASN A 140 11.28 -2.49 6.24
N ASN A 141 10.72 -3.65 6.57
CA ASN A 141 11.13 -4.96 6.04
C ASN A 141 10.46 -5.32 4.71
N ASN A 142 9.46 -4.56 4.26
CA ASN A 142 8.93 -4.70 2.89
C ASN A 142 9.70 -3.80 1.92
N VAL A 143 10.99 -4.12 1.73
CA VAL A 143 11.91 -3.33 0.89
C VAL A 143 11.40 -3.23 -0.55
N ALA A 144 10.75 -4.27 -1.07
CA ALA A 144 10.20 -4.27 -2.43
C ALA A 144 9.08 -3.22 -2.58
N ALA A 145 8.18 -3.11 -1.60
CA ALA A 145 7.13 -2.08 -1.57
C ALA A 145 7.74 -0.68 -1.41
N CYS A 146 8.72 -0.50 -0.52
CA CYS A 146 9.42 0.78 -0.34
C CYS A 146 10.01 1.28 -1.68
N LYS A 147 10.73 0.41 -2.39
CA LYS A 147 11.32 0.73 -3.71
C LYS A 147 10.25 0.98 -4.79
N PHE A 148 9.11 0.31 -4.70
CA PHE A 148 7.99 0.53 -5.59
C PHE A 148 7.39 1.93 -5.37
N TYR A 149 7.19 2.36 -4.12
CA TYR A 149 6.65 3.69 -3.82
C TYR A 149 7.60 4.81 -4.25
N GLU A 150 8.92 4.66 -4.04
CA GLU A 150 9.91 5.61 -4.58
C GLU A 150 9.78 5.77 -6.09
N LYS A 151 9.69 4.65 -6.84
CA LYS A 151 9.49 4.67 -8.31
C LYS A 151 8.17 5.31 -8.73
N CYS A 152 7.14 5.27 -7.88
CA CYS A 152 5.86 5.95 -8.10
C CYS A 152 5.91 7.45 -7.78
N GLY A 153 7.04 7.95 -7.24
CA GLY A 153 7.27 9.36 -6.91
C GLY A 153 6.91 9.74 -5.48
N PHE A 154 6.70 8.77 -4.60
CA PHE A 154 6.53 9.04 -3.17
C PHE A 154 7.86 9.36 -2.50
N VAL A 155 7.80 10.16 -1.46
CA VAL A 155 8.92 10.51 -0.58
C VAL A 155 8.60 10.09 0.86
N ILE A 156 9.62 9.76 1.64
CA ILE A 156 9.45 9.45 3.05
C ILE A 156 9.22 10.77 3.80
N GLY A 157 8.08 10.87 4.50
CA GLY A 157 7.72 12.02 5.33
C GLY A 157 7.89 11.78 6.82
N GLY A 158 8.04 10.52 7.25
CA GLY A 158 8.21 10.16 8.65
C GLY A 158 8.41 8.67 8.85
N PHE A 159 8.75 8.28 10.07
CA PHE A 159 8.81 6.87 10.49
C PHE A 159 8.49 6.77 11.99
N ASP A 160 8.04 5.59 12.42
CA ASP A 160 7.65 5.31 13.80
C ASP A 160 8.22 3.95 14.26
N PHE A 161 8.95 3.95 15.36
CA PHE A 161 9.56 2.76 15.97
C PHE A 161 8.63 1.99 16.91
N LEU A 162 7.45 2.54 17.23
CA LEU A 162 6.62 2.04 18.31
C LEU A 162 5.27 1.51 17.87
N ILE A 163 4.76 1.89 16.70
CA ILE A 163 3.39 1.57 16.28
C ILE A 163 3.13 0.06 16.28
N TYR A 164 4.09 -0.75 15.80
CA TYR A 164 3.93 -2.20 15.76
C TYR A 164 4.15 -2.88 17.11
N LYS A 165 4.80 -2.19 18.07
CA LYS A 165 4.92 -2.70 19.44
C LYS A 165 3.59 -2.75 20.18
N GLY A 166 2.58 -2.02 19.70
CA GLY A 166 1.22 -2.15 20.19
C GLY A 166 0.56 -3.50 19.84
N LEU A 167 1.02 -4.15 18.78
CA LEU A 167 0.56 -5.47 18.33
C LEU A 167 1.45 -6.59 18.90
N ASP A 168 2.76 -6.40 18.85
CA ASP A 168 3.77 -7.31 19.40
C ASP A 168 4.93 -6.49 20.01
N MET A 169 5.05 -6.54 21.33
CA MET A 169 6.09 -5.81 22.09
C MET A 169 7.51 -6.21 21.70
N THR A 170 7.70 -7.37 21.08
CA THR A 170 9.02 -7.86 20.62
C THR A 170 9.32 -7.43 19.18
N SER A 171 8.36 -6.84 18.48
CA SER A 171 8.56 -6.39 17.10
C SER A 171 9.65 -5.33 17.00
N ASP A 172 10.57 -5.51 16.05
CA ASP A 172 11.58 -4.54 15.62
C ASP A 172 11.22 -3.84 14.29
N GLU A 173 10.00 -4.07 13.81
CA GLU A 173 9.48 -3.42 12.60
C GLU A 173 9.26 -1.93 12.82
N VAL A 174 9.56 -1.17 11.79
CA VAL A 174 9.43 0.30 11.77
C VAL A 174 8.41 0.69 10.71
N ALA A 175 7.42 1.49 11.09
CA ALA A 175 6.50 2.07 10.12
C ALA A 175 7.18 3.21 9.36
N ILE A 176 6.99 3.25 8.05
CA ILE A 176 7.48 4.31 7.17
C ILE A 176 6.28 4.98 6.51
N TYR A 177 6.13 6.29 6.73
CA TYR A 177 5.07 7.09 6.14
C TYR A 177 5.54 7.73 4.84
N TRP A 178 4.86 7.37 3.74
CA TRP A 178 5.16 7.84 2.40
C TRP A 178 4.15 8.89 1.95
N TYR A 179 4.62 9.89 1.22
CA TYR A 179 3.79 10.98 0.71
C TYR A 179 4.07 11.24 -0.77
N LEU A 180 3.00 11.46 -1.52
CA LEU A 180 3.03 11.97 -2.87
C LEU A 180 2.21 13.27 -2.91
N HIS A 181 2.89 14.41 -3.05
CA HIS A 181 2.23 15.72 -3.14
C HIS A 181 1.83 16.03 -4.58
N PHE A 182 0.65 16.61 -4.74
CA PHE A 182 0.26 17.21 -6.00
C PHE A 182 0.72 18.67 -6.04
N LYS A 183 1.21 19.07 -7.20
CA LYS A 183 1.60 20.46 -7.48
C LYS A 183 0.39 21.25 -7.92
#